data_6b8e4bd449e4d4af270a86a04567e538
#
_entry.id   6b8e4bd449e4d4af270a86a04567e538
#
_cell.length_a   1.000
_cell.length_b   1.000
_cell.length_c   1.000
_cell.angle_alpha   90.00
_cell.angle_beta   90.00
_cell.angle_gamma   90.00
#
_symmetry.space_group_name_H-M   'P 1'
#
loop_
_entity.id
_entity.type
_entity.pdbx_description
1 polymer ?
#
loop_
_entity_poly.entity_id
_entity_poly.type
_entity_poly.pdbx_seq_one_letter_code
_entity_poly.pdbx_strand_id
1 'polypeptide(L)'
;MFTGFSQEALDFLSDIRFNNNQTFYEQNQARYEQFVKAPLRALCDEMTPVVQLIDPRLDTRPGRTMSRIRRDTRFSKDKSPFRDHVWLGWRYPGESRSEGFGMYWGFGPDWLSWGEGCYAADKPLMDALRLHIRRYPDEVREALFDPRLRGRFALYGEDYKKIAVPDDVPEDLRALYVKKGFGIEHNGTKEEWKMLHSHDMADLLARELSAMAPLQQLMQRMRQQAEYAQEQQVREREAQQREAAKQTQAPAKMTVRSAEEFEF
;
A
#
# COMPACT_ATOMS: atom_id res chain seq x y z
N MET A 1 -20.74 1.85 17.78
CA MET A 1 -21.38 1.07 16.69
C MET A 1 -21.66 2.02 15.54
N PHE A 2 -21.25 1.66 14.34
CA PHE A 2 -21.53 2.42 13.12
C PHE A 2 -22.99 2.21 12.69
N THR A 3 -23.68 3.29 12.30
CA THR A 3 -25.10 3.25 11.91
C THR A 3 -25.34 3.81 10.50
N GLY A 4 -24.28 4.05 9.76
CA GLY A 4 -24.32 4.69 8.45
C GLY A 4 -23.90 6.16 8.47
N PHE A 5 -23.59 6.68 7.28
CA PHE A 5 -23.42 8.12 7.04
C PHE A 5 -24.79 8.72 6.68
N SER A 6 -25.10 9.87 7.24
CA SER A 6 -26.31 10.60 6.87
C SER A 6 -26.12 11.30 5.51
N GLN A 7 -27.22 11.73 4.89
CA GLN A 7 -27.16 12.58 3.70
C GLN A 7 -26.34 13.86 3.96
N GLU A 8 -26.37 14.39 5.18
CA GLU A 8 -25.59 15.57 5.59
C GLU A 8 -24.06 15.38 5.45
N ALA A 9 -23.58 14.11 5.55
CA ALA A 9 -22.17 13.83 5.28
C ALA A 9 -21.81 14.05 3.81
N LEU A 10 -22.65 13.59 2.89
CA LEU A 10 -22.47 13.79 1.45
C LEU A 10 -22.63 15.26 1.07
N ASP A 11 -23.62 15.93 1.65
CA ASP A 11 -23.86 17.37 1.44
C ASP A 11 -22.65 18.19 1.90
N PHE A 12 -22.10 17.92 3.08
CA PHE A 12 -20.87 18.58 3.55
C PHE A 12 -19.69 18.35 2.60
N LEU A 13 -19.47 17.11 2.15
CA LEU A 13 -18.37 16.78 1.23
C LEU A 13 -18.56 17.45 -0.14
N SER A 14 -19.81 17.58 -0.59
CA SER A 14 -20.15 18.34 -1.80
C SER A 14 -19.91 19.84 -1.60
N ASP A 15 -20.39 20.40 -0.50
CA ASP A 15 -20.25 21.85 -0.19
C ASP A 15 -18.77 22.26 -0.11
N ILE A 16 -17.92 21.48 0.57
CA ILE A 16 -16.49 21.79 0.70
C ILE A 16 -15.74 21.61 -0.62
N ARG A 17 -16.23 20.80 -1.57
CA ARG A 17 -15.68 20.72 -2.92
C ARG A 17 -15.76 22.06 -3.64
N PHE A 18 -16.90 22.75 -3.52
CA PHE A 18 -17.14 24.03 -4.18
C PHE A 18 -16.70 25.26 -3.37
N ASN A 19 -16.62 25.12 -2.04
CA ASN A 19 -16.24 26.18 -1.11
C ASN A 19 -14.94 25.86 -0.37
N ASN A 20 -13.89 25.46 -1.09
CA ASN A 20 -12.68 24.88 -0.51
C ASN A 20 -11.75 25.97 0.06
N ASN A 21 -12.14 26.56 1.18
CA ASN A 21 -11.37 27.60 1.87
C ASN A 21 -11.51 27.50 3.40
N GLN A 22 -10.63 28.18 4.11
CA GLN A 22 -10.54 28.14 5.56
C GLN A 22 -11.82 28.68 6.24
N THR A 23 -12.39 29.76 5.73
CA THR A 23 -13.59 30.40 6.29
C THR A 23 -14.79 29.45 6.26
N PHE A 24 -15.01 28.79 5.12
CA PHE A 24 -16.09 27.81 4.99
C PHE A 24 -15.91 26.66 5.99
N TYR A 25 -14.69 26.11 6.08
CA TYR A 25 -14.41 25.00 7.00
C TYR A 25 -14.67 25.41 8.46
N GLU A 26 -14.20 26.59 8.89
CA GLU A 26 -14.39 27.07 10.26
C GLU A 26 -15.88 27.24 10.61
N GLN A 27 -16.67 27.76 9.69
CA GLN A 27 -18.12 27.90 9.86
C GLN A 27 -18.87 26.57 9.88
N ASN A 28 -18.32 25.51 9.25
CA ASN A 28 -18.94 24.22 9.11
C ASN A 28 -18.20 23.07 9.85
N GLN A 29 -17.25 23.40 10.72
CA GLN A 29 -16.45 22.40 11.42
C GLN A 29 -17.32 21.45 12.25
N ALA A 30 -18.37 21.94 12.89
CA ALA A 30 -19.30 21.12 13.66
C ALA A 30 -20.01 20.08 12.77
N ARG A 31 -20.42 20.43 11.54
CA ARG A 31 -20.99 19.51 10.55
C ARG A 31 -19.99 18.40 10.21
N TYR A 32 -18.74 18.77 9.92
CA TYR A 32 -17.68 17.79 9.64
C TYR A 32 -17.46 16.82 10.81
N GLU A 33 -17.29 17.33 12.03
CA GLU A 33 -17.04 16.48 13.20
C GLU A 33 -18.22 15.54 13.46
N GLN A 34 -19.44 16.01 13.37
CA GLN A 34 -20.65 15.25 13.67
C GLN A 34 -21.05 14.27 12.56
N PHE A 35 -21.09 14.71 11.31
CA PHE A 35 -21.70 13.93 10.24
C PHE A 35 -20.68 13.14 9.38
N VAL A 36 -19.41 13.54 9.39
CA VAL A 36 -18.37 12.88 8.59
C VAL A 36 -17.39 12.12 9.49
N LYS A 37 -16.71 12.85 10.40
CA LYS A 37 -15.61 12.28 11.18
C LYS A 37 -16.08 11.30 12.25
N ALA A 38 -17.17 11.59 12.96
CA ALA A 38 -17.67 10.69 13.99
C ALA A 38 -18.17 9.35 13.42
N PRO A 39 -18.99 9.30 12.33
CA PRO A 39 -19.34 8.04 11.68
C PRO A 39 -18.12 7.30 11.09
N LEU A 40 -17.18 8.02 10.46
CA LEU A 40 -15.95 7.42 9.94
C LEU A 40 -15.13 6.77 11.05
N ARG A 41 -15.09 7.40 12.23
CA ARG A 41 -14.44 6.84 13.42
C ARG A 41 -15.16 5.59 13.91
N ALA A 42 -16.49 5.61 13.97
CA ALA A 42 -17.27 4.46 14.36
C ALA A 42 -17.04 3.26 13.43
N LEU A 43 -17.01 3.49 12.10
CA LEU A 43 -16.68 2.45 11.12
C LEU A 43 -15.25 1.93 11.30
N CYS A 44 -14.28 2.81 11.52
CA CYS A 44 -12.89 2.44 11.78
C CYS A 44 -12.75 1.54 13.01
N ASP A 45 -13.41 1.91 14.11
CA ASP A 45 -13.38 1.15 15.36
C ASP A 45 -14.06 -0.22 15.19
N GLU A 46 -15.14 -0.30 14.40
CA GLU A 46 -15.87 -1.54 14.12
C GLU A 46 -15.09 -2.49 13.18
N MET A 47 -14.30 -1.96 12.26
CA MET A 47 -13.42 -2.77 11.39
C MET A 47 -12.14 -3.24 12.10
N THR A 48 -11.79 -2.68 13.23
CA THR A 48 -10.58 -3.05 13.98
C THR A 48 -10.47 -4.57 14.24
N PRO A 49 -11.47 -5.27 14.80
CA PRO A 49 -11.35 -6.70 15.04
C PRO A 49 -11.26 -7.52 13.72
N VAL A 50 -11.93 -7.07 12.65
CA VAL A 50 -11.85 -7.73 11.33
C VAL A 50 -10.44 -7.66 10.78
N VAL A 51 -9.84 -6.48 10.81
CA VAL A 51 -8.48 -6.25 10.31
C VAL A 51 -7.44 -7.01 11.15
N GLN A 52 -7.63 -7.05 12.47
CA GLN A 52 -6.75 -7.81 13.37
C GLN A 52 -6.82 -9.32 13.15
N LEU A 53 -7.96 -9.84 12.70
CA LEU A 53 -8.09 -11.25 12.29
C LEU A 53 -7.36 -11.55 10.98
N ILE A 54 -7.27 -10.58 10.07
CA ILE A 54 -6.54 -10.72 8.81
C ILE A 54 -5.03 -10.72 9.10
N ASP A 55 -4.54 -9.71 9.80
CA ASP A 55 -3.16 -9.63 10.30
C ASP A 55 -3.09 -8.68 11.51
N PRO A 56 -2.76 -9.18 12.72
CA PRO A 56 -2.71 -8.38 13.93
C PRO A 56 -1.64 -7.29 13.93
N ARG A 57 -0.72 -7.30 12.97
CA ARG A 57 0.33 -6.29 12.82
C ARG A 57 -0.12 -5.05 12.05
N LEU A 58 -1.25 -5.11 11.35
CA LEU A 58 -1.81 -3.94 10.66
C LEU A 58 -2.19 -2.84 11.65
N ASP A 59 -1.87 -1.60 11.30
CA ASP A 59 -2.20 -0.46 12.15
C ASP A 59 -3.70 -0.15 12.06
N THR A 60 -4.39 -0.31 13.19
CA THR A 60 -5.83 -0.04 13.32
C THR A 60 -6.12 1.23 14.10
N ARG A 61 -5.09 1.95 14.55
CA ARG A 61 -5.25 3.20 15.30
C ARG A 61 -5.91 4.28 14.42
N PRO A 62 -7.02 4.87 14.83
CA PRO A 62 -7.77 5.82 14.00
C PRO A 62 -6.95 6.99 13.47
N GLY A 63 -6.00 7.50 14.26
CA GLY A 63 -5.09 8.57 13.82
C GLY A 63 -4.17 8.19 12.65
N ARG A 64 -3.98 6.89 12.41
CA ARG A 64 -3.19 6.35 11.29
C ARG A 64 -4.07 5.84 10.14
N THR A 65 -5.20 5.24 10.48
CA THR A 65 -6.13 4.60 9.55
C THR A 65 -7.03 5.62 8.85
N MET A 66 -7.58 6.58 9.59
CA MET A 66 -8.49 7.58 9.04
C MET A 66 -7.76 8.64 8.22
N SER A 67 -8.37 9.06 7.12
CA SER A 67 -7.95 10.24 6.37
C SER A 67 -8.10 11.52 7.20
N ARG A 68 -7.21 12.50 6.95
CA ARG A 68 -7.37 13.86 7.46
C ARG A 68 -8.11 14.69 6.42
N ILE A 69 -9.02 15.56 6.85
CA ILE A 69 -9.69 16.47 5.93
C ILE A 69 -8.72 17.50 5.34
N ARG A 70 -7.74 17.96 6.10
CA ARG A 70 -6.70 18.85 5.58
C ARG A 70 -5.77 18.12 4.63
N ARG A 71 -5.50 18.77 3.47
CA ARG A 71 -4.54 18.27 2.47
C ARG A 71 -3.13 18.75 2.81
N ASP A 72 -2.16 17.91 2.49
CA ASP A 72 -0.78 18.35 2.35
C ASP A 72 -0.59 18.87 0.91
N THR A 73 -0.55 20.19 0.78
CA THR A 73 -0.47 20.85 -0.53
C THR A 73 0.95 21.26 -0.91
N ARG A 74 1.97 20.94 -0.09
CA ARG A 74 3.36 21.37 -0.32
C ARG A 74 3.85 20.99 -1.71
N PHE A 75 3.57 19.79 -2.15
CA PHE A 75 4.01 19.24 -3.43
C PHE A 75 2.88 19.11 -4.47
N SER A 76 1.67 19.57 -4.17
CA SER A 76 0.52 19.51 -5.08
C SER A 76 0.42 20.77 -5.94
N LYS A 77 0.03 20.60 -7.21
CA LYS A 77 -0.38 21.74 -8.08
C LYS A 77 -1.68 22.35 -7.59
N ASP A 78 -2.62 21.52 -7.18
CA ASP A 78 -3.87 21.96 -6.56
C ASP A 78 -3.62 22.37 -5.11
N LYS A 79 -3.88 23.63 -4.81
CA LYS A 79 -3.66 24.26 -3.49
C LYS A 79 -4.90 24.28 -2.61
N SER A 80 -5.99 23.61 -3.00
CA SER A 80 -7.19 23.46 -2.18
C SER A 80 -6.85 22.86 -0.83
N PRO A 81 -7.15 23.54 0.30
CA PRO A 81 -6.65 23.12 1.61
C PRO A 81 -7.38 21.90 2.19
N PHE A 82 -8.54 21.55 1.67
CA PHE A 82 -9.35 20.46 2.20
C PHE A 82 -9.66 19.41 1.14
N ARG A 83 -9.94 18.19 1.62
CA ARG A 83 -10.45 17.08 0.81
C ARG A 83 -11.97 17.14 0.79
N ASP A 84 -12.54 16.74 -0.33
CA ASP A 84 -13.97 16.52 -0.54
C ASP A 84 -14.36 15.05 -0.40
N HIS A 85 -13.50 14.24 0.20
CA HIS A 85 -13.67 12.82 0.37
C HIS A 85 -12.95 12.32 1.61
N VAL A 86 -13.34 11.13 2.08
CA VAL A 86 -12.74 10.45 3.22
C VAL A 86 -12.41 9.02 2.88
N TRP A 87 -11.43 8.45 3.60
CA TRP A 87 -11.08 7.05 3.49
C TRP A 87 -10.55 6.48 4.80
N LEU A 88 -10.64 5.16 4.91
CA LEU A 88 -9.89 4.33 5.84
C LEU A 88 -8.79 3.60 5.07
N GLY A 89 -7.63 3.39 5.69
CA GLY A 89 -6.54 2.64 5.07
C GLY A 89 -5.73 1.90 6.12
N TRP A 90 -5.60 0.60 5.96
CA TRP A 90 -4.90 -0.31 6.86
C TRP A 90 -3.59 -0.78 6.23
N ARG A 91 -2.50 -0.53 6.91
CA ARG A 91 -1.14 -0.88 6.48
C ARG A 91 -0.25 -1.15 7.67
N TYR A 92 0.97 -1.59 7.44
CA TYR A 92 1.89 -1.86 8.54
C TYR A 92 2.42 -0.57 9.17
N PRO A 93 2.73 -0.60 10.48
CA PRO A 93 3.37 0.52 11.16
C PRO A 93 4.69 0.91 10.51
N GLY A 94 4.92 2.21 10.34
CA GLY A 94 6.14 2.72 9.70
C GLY A 94 6.05 2.92 8.19
N GLU A 95 5.14 2.23 7.51
CA GLU A 95 4.93 2.43 6.07
C GLU A 95 4.31 3.79 5.77
N SER A 96 4.78 4.43 4.71
CA SER A 96 4.17 5.64 4.20
C SER A 96 2.82 5.32 3.54
N ARG A 97 1.96 6.33 3.44
CA ARG A 97 0.64 6.15 2.79
C ARG A 97 0.72 5.88 1.29
N SER A 98 1.84 6.19 0.67
CA SER A 98 2.07 6.00 -0.77
C SER A 98 2.83 4.73 -1.12
N GLU A 99 3.64 4.20 -0.19
CA GLU A 99 4.59 3.10 -0.46
C GLU A 99 4.14 1.76 0.12
N GLY A 100 3.34 1.80 1.21
CA GLY A 100 2.84 0.57 1.83
C GLY A 100 1.78 -0.12 0.97
N PHE A 101 1.89 -1.44 0.85
CA PHE A 101 0.79 -2.27 0.34
C PHE A 101 -0.23 -2.45 1.45
N GLY A 102 -1.48 -2.08 1.21
CA GLY A 102 -2.50 -2.15 2.23
C GLY A 102 -3.92 -2.05 1.68
N MET A 103 -4.87 -2.42 2.52
CA MET A 103 -6.29 -2.34 2.23
C MET A 103 -6.81 -0.92 2.43
N TYR A 104 -7.81 -0.54 1.67
CA TYR A 104 -8.49 0.74 1.82
C TYR A 104 -9.98 0.66 1.51
N TRP A 105 -10.72 1.61 2.03
CA TRP A 105 -12.09 1.92 1.70
C TRP A 105 -12.30 3.43 1.77
N GLY A 106 -13.08 4.00 0.85
CA GLY A 106 -13.34 5.42 0.87
C GLY A 106 -14.50 5.84 -0.01
N PHE A 107 -15.01 7.04 0.24
CA PHE A 107 -16.04 7.65 -0.56
C PHE A 107 -15.91 9.18 -0.65
N GLY A 108 -16.47 9.72 -1.70
CA GLY A 108 -16.70 11.15 -1.93
C GLY A 108 -18.15 11.41 -2.30
N PRO A 109 -18.52 12.61 -2.75
CA PRO A 109 -19.89 12.93 -3.12
C PRO A 109 -20.49 12.08 -4.24
N ASP A 110 -19.65 11.51 -5.10
CA ASP A 110 -20.03 10.86 -6.37
C ASP A 110 -19.29 9.54 -6.62
N TRP A 111 -18.55 9.03 -5.66
CA TRP A 111 -17.82 7.76 -5.78
C TRP A 111 -17.70 7.04 -4.42
N LEU A 112 -17.68 5.74 -4.51
CA LEU A 112 -17.41 4.80 -3.43
C LEU A 112 -16.45 3.74 -3.98
N SER A 113 -15.35 3.46 -3.28
CA SER A 113 -14.44 2.38 -3.71
C SER A 113 -13.71 1.76 -2.53
N TRP A 114 -13.26 0.53 -2.75
CA TRP A 114 -12.37 -0.18 -1.84
C TRP A 114 -11.47 -1.15 -2.59
N GLY A 115 -10.41 -1.53 -1.95
CA GLY A 115 -9.43 -2.39 -2.56
C GLY A 115 -8.20 -2.56 -1.70
N GLU A 116 -7.16 -3.09 -2.30
CA GLU A 116 -5.83 -3.14 -1.71
C GLU A 116 -4.75 -2.92 -2.75
N GLY A 117 -3.62 -2.36 -2.32
CA GLY A 117 -2.53 -2.07 -3.23
C GLY A 117 -1.55 -1.05 -2.69
N CYS A 118 -0.63 -0.63 -3.56
CA CYS A 118 0.30 0.47 -3.32
C CYS A 118 0.25 1.48 -4.47
N TYR A 119 0.35 2.78 -4.13
CA TYR A 119 0.39 3.84 -5.14
C TYR A 119 1.78 4.02 -5.76
N ALA A 120 2.83 3.94 -4.94
CA ALA A 120 4.19 4.08 -5.41
C ALA A 120 4.73 2.74 -5.90
N ALA A 121 5.63 2.82 -6.88
CA ALA A 121 6.38 1.65 -7.32
C ALA A 121 7.30 1.17 -6.20
N ASP A 122 7.18 -0.09 -5.82
CA ASP A 122 8.07 -0.77 -4.89
C ASP A 122 8.83 -1.86 -5.65
N LYS A 123 10.00 -1.49 -6.18
CA LYS A 123 10.77 -2.41 -7.03
C LYS A 123 11.18 -3.69 -6.29
N PRO A 124 11.73 -3.65 -5.06
CA PRO A 124 12.08 -4.86 -4.32
C PRO A 124 10.90 -5.79 -4.08
N LEU A 125 9.75 -5.25 -3.67
CA LEU A 125 8.51 -6.00 -3.47
C LEU A 125 8.04 -6.66 -4.77
N MET A 126 8.02 -5.89 -5.87
CA MET A 126 7.59 -6.40 -7.17
C MET A 126 8.57 -7.42 -7.77
N ASP A 127 9.87 -7.31 -7.52
CA ASP A 127 10.85 -8.32 -7.94
C ASP A 127 10.66 -9.64 -7.16
N ALA A 128 10.38 -9.57 -5.85
CA ALA A 128 10.02 -10.75 -5.07
C ALA A 128 8.73 -11.41 -5.60
N LEU A 129 7.70 -10.61 -5.90
CA LEU A 129 6.45 -11.11 -6.49
C LEU A 129 6.68 -11.75 -7.86
N ARG A 130 7.49 -11.16 -8.75
CA ARG A 130 7.84 -11.74 -10.06
C ARG A 130 8.50 -13.11 -9.93
N LEU A 131 9.43 -13.22 -8.98
CA LEU A 131 10.07 -14.50 -8.71
C LEU A 131 9.05 -15.52 -8.18
N HIS A 132 8.13 -15.08 -7.34
CA HIS A 132 7.08 -15.93 -6.78
C HIS A 132 6.07 -16.38 -7.86
N ILE A 133 5.66 -15.49 -8.77
CA ILE A 133 4.81 -15.82 -9.93
C ILE A 133 5.41 -16.97 -10.75
N ARG A 134 6.72 -16.97 -10.97
CA ARG A 134 7.39 -18.01 -11.75
C ARG A 134 7.52 -19.34 -11.01
N ARG A 135 7.68 -19.30 -9.67
CA ARG A 135 7.91 -20.49 -8.86
C ARG A 135 6.64 -21.13 -8.33
N TYR A 136 5.67 -20.29 -7.98
CA TYR A 136 4.44 -20.68 -7.28
C TYR A 136 3.22 -19.95 -7.87
N PRO A 137 2.93 -20.09 -9.17
CA PRO A 137 1.87 -19.34 -9.83
C PRO A 137 0.49 -19.61 -9.24
N ASP A 138 0.24 -20.81 -8.73
CA ASP A 138 -1.05 -21.19 -8.17
C ASP A 138 -1.35 -20.47 -6.86
N GLU A 139 -0.35 -20.23 -6.02
CA GLU A 139 -0.53 -19.40 -4.81
C GLU A 139 -0.92 -17.95 -5.17
N VAL A 140 -0.34 -17.42 -6.25
CA VAL A 140 -0.69 -16.06 -6.72
C VAL A 140 -2.11 -16.04 -7.29
N ARG A 141 -2.52 -17.10 -8.01
CA ARG A 141 -3.89 -17.23 -8.52
C ARG A 141 -4.91 -17.33 -7.40
N GLU A 142 -4.65 -18.18 -6.41
CA GLU A 142 -5.52 -18.33 -5.24
C GLU A 142 -5.72 -17.00 -4.49
N ALA A 143 -4.65 -16.22 -4.35
CA ALA A 143 -4.70 -14.92 -3.69
C ALA A 143 -5.41 -13.84 -4.53
N LEU A 144 -5.12 -13.76 -5.84
CA LEU A 144 -5.58 -12.68 -6.72
C LEU A 144 -6.96 -12.96 -7.32
N PHE A 145 -7.26 -14.22 -7.60
CA PHE A 145 -8.49 -14.65 -8.26
C PHE A 145 -9.44 -15.39 -7.33
N ASP A 146 -9.39 -15.08 -6.03
CA ASP A 146 -10.40 -15.60 -5.08
C ASP A 146 -11.81 -15.42 -5.68
N PRO A 147 -12.66 -16.44 -5.67
CA PRO A 147 -14.01 -16.38 -6.25
C PRO A 147 -14.85 -15.20 -5.74
N ARG A 148 -14.59 -14.73 -4.52
CA ARG A 148 -15.28 -13.57 -3.92
C ARG A 148 -14.86 -12.23 -4.55
N LEU A 149 -13.66 -12.16 -5.14
CA LEU A 149 -13.10 -10.97 -5.80
C LEU A 149 -13.29 -11.00 -7.31
N ARG A 150 -13.32 -12.20 -7.88
CA ARG A 150 -13.28 -12.42 -9.33
C ARG A 150 -14.46 -11.73 -10.05
N GLY A 151 -14.14 -10.96 -11.08
CA GLY A 151 -15.13 -10.24 -11.89
C GLY A 151 -15.71 -8.99 -11.23
N ARG A 152 -15.34 -8.70 -9.97
CA ARG A 152 -15.75 -7.50 -9.25
C ARG A 152 -14.62 -6.49 -9.09
N PHE A 153 -13.40 -6.97 -8.94
CA PHE A 153 -12.21 -6.14 -8.76
C PHE A 153 -11.43 -6.02 -10.06
N ALA A 154 -10.96 -4.81 -10.33
CA ALA A 154 -10.06 -4.51 -11.44
C ALA A 154 -8.62 -4.40 -10.95
N LEU A 155 -7.70 -5.00 -11.70
CA LEU A 155 -6.26 -4.81 -11.49
C LEU A 155 -5.85 -3.44 -12.03
N TYR A 156 -5.18 -2.63 -11.22
CA TYR A 156 -4.63 -1.33 -11.63
C TYR A 156 -3.13 -1.23 -11.34
N GLY A 157 -2.50 -0.15 -11.81
CA GLY A 157 -1.09 0.16 -11.61
C GLY A 157 -0.37 0.41 -12.94
N GLU A 158 0.76 1.10 -12.88
CA GLU A 158 1.58 1.41 -14.06
C GLU A 158 2.37 0.21 -14.54
N ASP A 159 2.47 0.04 -15.85
CA ASP A 159 3.30 -0.99 -16.47
C ASP A 159 4.72 -0.49 -16.73
N TYR A 160 5.68 -1.39 -16.66
CA TYR A 160 6.98 -1.14 -17.26
C TYR A 160 6.86 -1.10 -18.79
N LYS A 161 7.37 -0.03 -19.40
CA LYS A 161 7.38 0.12 -20.87
C LYS A 161 8.22 -0.94 -21.58
N LYS A 162 9.26 -1.43 -20.91
CA LYS A 162 10.23 -2.39 -21.48
C LYS A 162 10.64 -3.36 -20.37
N ILE A 163 9.88 -4.41 -20.20
CA ILE A 163 10.23 -5.56 -19.35
C ILE A 163 10.09 -6.83 -20.17
N ALA A 164 11.11 -7.66 -20.15
CA ALA A 164 11.00 -9.00 -20.75
C ALA A 164 10.13 -9.86 -19.83
N VAL A 165 9.10 -10.45 -20.38
CA VAL A 165 8.27 -11.45 -19.68
C VAL A 165 8.78 -12.83 -20.09
N PRO A 166 9.37 -13.61 -19.16
CA PRO A 166 9.83 -14.96 -19.46
C PRO A 166 8.72 -15.88 -19.93
N ASP A 167 9.05 -16.88 -20.74
CA ASP A 167 8.07 -17.82 -21.31
C ASP A 167 7.39 -18.69 -20.26
N ASP A 168 8.04 -18.88 -19.10
CA ASP A 168 7.51 -19.62 -17.95
C ASP A 168 6.50 -18.83 -17.09
N VAL A 169 6.23 -17.56 -17.43
CA VAL A 169 5.19 -16.77 -16.78
C VAL A 169 3.83 -17.13 -17.39
N PRO A 170 2.88 -17.65 -16.57
CA PRO A 170 1.55 -17.98 -17.06
C PRO A 170 0.82 -16.78 -17.67
N GLU A 171 0.04 -17.03 -18.73
CA GLU A 171 -0.65 -15.99 -19.51
C GLU A 171 -1.55 -15.09 -18.66
N ASP A 172 -2.30 -15.70 -17.75
CA ASP A 172 -3.22 -15.01 -16.82
C ASP A 172 -2.53 -14.13 -15.78
N LEU A 173 -1.23 -14.33 -15.53
CA LEU A 173 -0.42 -13.55 -14.58
C LEU A 173 0.50 -12.51 -15.26
N ARG A 174 0.56 -12.49 -16.59
CA ARG A 174 1.42 -11.54 -17.33
C ARG A 174 1.06 -10.09 -17.08
N ALA A 175 -0.23 -9.78 -16.97
CA ALA A 175 -0.69 -8.43 -16.65
C ALA A 175 -0.19 -7.94 -15.29
N LEU A 176 -0.10 -8.83 -14.30
CA LEU A 176 0.49 -8.52 -12.99
C LEU A 176 2.02 -8.43 -13.05
N TYR A 177 2.65 -9.33 -13.81
CA TYR A 177 4.12 -9.41 -13.92
C TYR A 177 4.75 -8.10 -14.42
N VAL A 178 4.10 -7.40 -15.35
CA VAL A 178 4.63 -6.16 -15.95
C VAL A 178 4.45 -4.91 -15.10
N LYS A 179 3.71 -4.98 -14.00
CA LYS A 179 3.43 -3.84 -13.14
C LYS A 179 4.67 -3.33 -12.39
N LYS A 180 4.78 -2.01 -12.21
CA LYS A 180 5.77 -1.36 -11.34
C LYS A 180 5.37 -1.43 -9.86
N GLY A 181 4.11 -1.30 -9.60
CA GLY A 181 3.35 -1.47 -8.39
C GLY A 181 1.91 -1.70 -8.79
N PHE A 182 1.10 -2.34 -7.98
CA PHE A 182 -0.26 -2.69 -8.35
C PHE A 182 -1.23 -2.60 -7.19
N GLY A 183 -2.49 -2.65 -7.52
CA GLY A 183 -3.58 -2.90 -6.60
C GLY A 183 -4.76 -3.53 -7.33
N ILE A 184 -5.71 -3.96 -6.53
CA ILE A 184 -7.05 -4.34 -6.98
C ILE A 184 -8.06 -3.36 -6.40
N GLU A 185 -9.03 -2.97 -7.20
CA GLU A 185 -10.04 -1.99 -6.83
C GLU A 185 -11.43 -2.44 -7.27
N HIS A 186 -12.40 -2.25 -6.38
CA HIS A 186 -13.81 -2.32 -6.70
C HIS A 186 -14.42 -0.91 -6.60
N ASN A 187 -15.16 -0.51 -7.63
CA ASN A 187 -15.97 0.69 -7.61
C ASN A 187 -17.40 0.33 -7.22
N GLY A 188 -17.90 0.93 -6.16
CA GLY A 188 -19.20 0.61 -5.59
C GLY A 188 -20.35 0.78 -6.58
N THR A 189 -21.24 -0.20 -6.60
CA THR A 189 -22.47 -0.18 -7.37
C THR A 189 -23.50 0.78 -6.76
N LYS A 190 -24.60 1.05 -7.47
CA LYS A 190 -25.70 1.86 -6.94
C LYS A 190 -26.35 1.27 -5.69
N GLU A 191 -26.41 -0.06 -5.61
CA GLU A 191 -26.94 -0.79 -4.46
C GLU A 191 -26.01 -0.66 -3.26
N GLU A 192 -24.70 -0.84 -3.47
CA GLU A 192 -23.69 -0.68 -2.43
C GLU A 192 -23.58 0.77 -1.95
N TRP A 193 -23.78 1.75 -2.85
CA TRP A 193 -23.90 3.16 -2.48
C TRP A 193 -24.99 3.41 -1.46
N LYS A 194 -26.16 2.77 -1.60
CA LYS A 194 -27.26 2.91 -0.63
C LYS A 194 -26.89 2.39 0.77
N MET A 195 -25.99 1.40 0.83
CA MET A 195 -25.51 0.86 2.11
C MET A 195 -24.68 1.86 2.93
N LEU A 196 -24.17 2.93 2.30
CA LEU A 196 -23.50 4.03 3.04
C LEU A 196 -24.36 4.59 4.17
N HIS A 197 -25.69 4.57 4.00
CA HIS A 197 -26.64 5.16 4.93
C HIS A 197 -27.11 4.22 6.05
N SER A 198 -26.56 2.99 6.13
CA SER A 198 -26.94 2.00 7.12
C SER A 198 -25.74 1.23 7.67
N HIS A 199 -25.97 0.37 8.65
CA HIS A 199 -24.98 -0.56 9.17
C HIS A 199 -24.51 -1.58 8.11
N ASP A 200 -25.31 -1.82 7.05
CA ASP A 200 -24.99 -2.76 5.99
C ASP A 200 -23.62 -2.47 5.32
N MET A 201 -23.18 -1.20 5.36
CA MET A 201 -21.84 -0.82 4.88
C MET A 201 -20.74 -1.44 5.71
N ALA A 202 -20.88 -1.54 7.03
CA ALA A 202 -19.91 -2.20 7.89
C ALA A 202 -19.86 -3.71 7.61
N ASP A 203 -21.02 -4.34 7.44
CA ASP A 203 -21.11 -5.76 7.10
C ASP A 203 -20.53 -6.07 5.71
N LEU A 204 -20.79 -5.21 4.73
CA LEU A 204 -20.20 -5.30 3.40
C LEU A 204 -18.67 -5.20 3.52
N LEU A 205 -18.18 -4.15 4.17
CA LEU A 205 -16.73 -3.89 4.29
C LEU A 205 -16.03 -5.03 5.02
N ALA A 206 -16.59 -5.58 6.08
CA ALA A 206 -16.03 -6.72 6.80
C ALA A 206 -15.87 -7.96 5.88
N ARG A 207 -16.85 -8.24 5.02
CA ARG A 207 -16.76 -9.32 4.02
C ARG A 207 -15.71 -9.05 2.97
N GLU A 208 -15.64 -7.82 2.46
CA GLU A 208 -14.70 -7.42 1.41
C GLU A 208 -13.25 -7.46 1.91
N LEU A 209 -12.98 -6.90 3.10
CA LEU A 209 -11.66 -6.98 3.73
C LEU A 209 -11.23 -8.44 3.95
N SER A 210 -12.16 -9.28 4.42
CA SER A 210 -11.88 -10.72 4.60
C SER A 210 -11.62 -11.45 3.27
N ALA A 211 -12.25 -11.02 2.18
CA ALA A 211 -11.99 -11.57 0.85
C ALA A 211 -10.61 -11.18 0.30
N MET A 212 -10.12 -10.00 0.66
CA MET A 212 -8.78 -9.52 0.26
C MET A 212 -7.64 -10.10 1.12
N ALA A 213 -7.94 -10.74 2.25
CA ALA A 213 -6.94 -11.26 3.18
C ALA A 213 -5.87 -12.17 2.53
N PRO A 214 -6.19 -13.10 1.60
CA PRO A 214 -5.17 -13.93 0.95
C PRO A 214 -4.13 -13.10 0.19
N LEU A 215 -4.53 -12.05 -0.53
CA LEU A 215 -3.62 -11.19 -1.25
C LEU A 215 -2.79 -10.32 -0.30
N GLN A 216 -3.38 -9.77 0.76
CA GLN A 216 -2.65 -9.05 1.81
C GLN A 216 -1.55 -9.92 2.43
N GLN A 217 -1.87 -11.17 2.75
CA GLN A 217 -0.92 -12.13 3.33
C GLN A 217 0.18 -12.52 2.34
N LEU A 218 -0.16 -12.75 1.07
CA LEU A 218 0.83 -13.00 0.02
C LEU A 218 1.81 -11.84 -0.10
N MET A 219 1.31 -10.62 -0.21
CA MET A 219 2.15 -9.43 -0.38
C MET A 219 3.03 -9.16 0.83
N GLN A 220 2.56 -9.48 2.04
CA GLN A 220 3.39 -9.43 3.23
C GLN A 220 4.55 -10.44 3.20
N ARG A 221 4.30 -11.67 2.75
CA ARG A 221 5.40 -12.65 2.54
C ARG A 221 6.42 -12.15 1.52
N MET A 222 5.94 -11.52 0.43
CA MET A 222 6.83 -10.94 -0.60
C MET A 222 7.68 -9.80 -0.04
N ARG A 223 7.12 -8.96 0.81
CA ARG A 223 7.85 -7.90 1.49
C ARG A 223 8.96 -8.45 2.39
N GLN A 224 8.64 -9.43 3.23
CA GLN A 224 9.64 -10.08 4.09
C GLN A 224 10.77 -10.72 3.27
N GLN A 225 10.45 -11.35 2.15
CA GLN A 225 11.46 -11.91 1.24
C GLN A 225 12.34 -10.82 0.60
N ALA A 226 11.74 -9.70 0.20
CA ALA A 226 12.46 -8.55 -0.36
C ALA A 226 13.40 -7.92 0.67
N GLU A 227 12.94 -7.70 1.89
CA GLU A 227 13.73 -7.16 3.00
C GLU A 227 14.91 -8.10 3.34
N TYR A 228 14.67 -9.40 3.46
CA TYR A 228 15.72 -10.39 3.69
C TYR A 228 16.77 -10.39 2.58
N ALA A 229 16.34 -10.34 1.33
CA ALA A 229 17.25 -10.28 0.19
C ALA A 229 18.11 -9.01 0.20
N GLN A 230 17.54 -7.87 0.55
CA GLN A 230 18.27 -6.62 0.69
C GLN A 230 19.30 -6.67 1.83
N GLU A 231 18.94 -7.21 2.99
CA GLU A 231 19.87 -7.38 4.10
C GLU A 231 21.06 -8.28 3.73
N GLN A 232 20.82 -9.37 3.01
CA GLN A 232 21.90 -10.25 2.54
C GLN A 232 22.85 -9.52 1.58
N GLN A 233 22.30 -8.75 0.63
CA GLN A 233 23.12 -7.95 -0.29
C GLN A 233 23.96 -6.90 0.43
N VAL A 234 23.42 -6.27 1.47
CA VAL A 234 24.19 -5.30 2.28
C VAL A 234 25.35 -6.01 3.00
N ARG A 235 25.07 -7.14 3.66
CA ARG A 235 26.10 -7.95 4.36
C ARG A 235 27.20 -8.41 3.42
N GLU A 236 26.85 -8.89 2.23
CA GLU A 236 27.82 -9.31 1.21
C GLU A 236 28.71 -8.15 0.75
N ARG A 237 28.11 -6.97 0.48
CA ARG A 237 28.86 -5.75 0.11
C ARG A 237 29.82 -5.33 1.22
N GLU A 238 29.37 -5.31 2.46
CA GLU A 238 30.22 -5.00 3.61
C GLU A 238 31.37 -6.01 3.78
N ALA A 239 31.11 -7.30 3.60
CA ALA A 239 32.15 -8.33 3.65
C ALA A 239 33.19 -8.14 2.55
N GLN A 240 32.75 -7.88 1.31
CA GLN A 240 33.65 -7.59 0.18
C GLN A 240 34.50 -6.33 0.42
N GLN A 241 33.89 -5.27 0.97
CA GLN A 241 34.63 -4.03 1.29
C GLN A 241 35.69 -4.26 2.39
N ARG A 242 35.33 -5.04 3.43
CA ARG A 242 36.30 -5.40 4.50
C ARG A 242 37.45 -6.24 3.97
N GLU A 243 37.20 -7.12 3.05
CA GLU A 243 38.22 -7.97 2.44
C GLU A 243 39.15 -7.16 1.51
N ALA A 244 38.57 -6.28 0.69
CA ALA A 244 39.33 -5.35 -0.14
C ALA A 244 40.20 -4.40 0.70
N ALA A 245 39.70 -3.90 1.83
CA ALA A 245 40.49 -3.04 2.73
C ALA A 245 41.67 -3.80 3.38
N LYS A 246 41.47 -5.07 3.74
CA LYS A 246 42.58 -5.91 4.26
C LYS A 246 43.67 -6.17 3.20
N GLN A 247 43.31 -6.40 1.94
CA GLN A 247 44.24 -6.59 0.84
C GLN A 247 45.05 -5.33 0.53
N THR A 248 44.39 -4.16 0.67
CA THR A 248 45.09 -2.86 0.44
C THR A 248 46.06 -2.49 1.59
N GLN A 249 45.84 -3.03 2.80
CA GLN A 249 46.69 -2.82 3.98
C GLN A 249 47.79 -3.86 4.14
N ALA A 250 47.86 -4.89 3.28
CA ALA A 250 48.93 -5.88 3.31
C ALA A 250 50.26 -5.18 2.96
N PRO A 251 51.33 -5.26 3.81
CA PRO A 251 52.58 -4.61 3.55
C PRO A 251 53.19 -5.17 2.27
N ALA A 252 53.63 -4.27 1.39
CA ALA A 252 54.42 -4.65 0.23
C ALA A 252 55.58 -5.54 0.68
N LYS A 253 55.67 -6.76 0.13
CA LYS A 253 56.82 -7.65 0.39
C LYS A 253 58.09 -6.87 0.06
N MET A 254 58.82 -6.53 1.10
CA MET A 254 60.14 -5.95 0.97
C MET A 254 61.02 -7.00 0.26
N THR A 255 61.27 -6.80 -1.01
CA THR A 255 62.28 -7.55 -1.77
C THR A 255 63.62 -7.19 -1.17
N VAL A 256 64.15 -8.05 -0.30
CA VAL A 256 65.55 -7.97 0.14
C VAL A 256 66.41 -8.28 -1.10
N ARG A 257 67.01 -7.24 -1.68
CA ARG A 257 68.12 -7.43 -2.63
C ARG A 257 69.27 -7.97 -1.82
N SER A 258 69.67 -9.20 -2.10
CA SER A 258 70.90 -9.80 -1.60
C SER A 258 72.10 -8.91 -2.01
N ALA A 259 72.80 -8.46 -0.99
CA ALA A 259 74.09 -7.85 -1.17
C ALA A 259 75.13 -8.97 -1.45
N GLU A 260 75.36 -9.26 -2.71
CA GLU A 260 76.56 -9.94 -3.16
C GLU A 260 77.10 -9.22 -4.39
N GLU A 261 78.28 -8.78 -4.22
CA GLU A 261 79.32 -8.33 -5.19
C GLU A 261 79.95 -7.01 -4.79
N PHE A 262 80.91 -7.12 -3.83
CA PHE A 262 82.08 -6.30 -3.78
C PHE A 262 83.22 -7.28 -3.61
N GLU A 263 83.84 -7.71 -4.73
CA GLU A 263 85.19 -8.18 -4.80
C GLU A 263 86.06 -7.16 -5.55
N PHE A 264 87.28 -6.99 -5.08
CA PHE A 264 88.35 -6.10 -5.42
C PHE A 264 88.65 -5.90 -6.88
#